data_59f3fad37e4219278acb637c086aeac7
#
_entry.id   59f3fad37e4219278acb637c086aeac7
#
_cell.length_a   1.000
_cell.length_b   1.000
_cell.length_c   1.000
_cell.angle_alpha   90.00
_cell.angle_beta   90.00
_cell.angle_gamma   90.00
#
_symmetry.space_group_name_H-M   'P 1'
#
loop_
_entity.id
_entity.type
_entity.pdbx_description
1 polymer ?
#
loop_
_entity_poly.entity_id
_entity_poly.type
_entity_poly.pdbx_seq_one_letter_code
_entity_poly.pdbx_strand_id
1 'polypeptide(L)'
;SQGFNRHIFIVPKKYTEIDSIVREFNAVKVLRDRAADDKLLFEEYEVVYEDLRDIIVSFINSYTHPEAFKSSYIYMGEERIIARKAALTGLMSDICDDVYSKTPIINNEAINRNEITSIATNSRNKIVAGLLRNELEPALGLTGSGQEVSIMRSTLVRTGVLVDENGLPRIELKPDDILLTNMLDTIVDFLLAARETGKASFAELYQKLTAPAYHIGMRKGLIPIYLAAVFHEYKQEIIIQDRFGQVPLNADTLIQLNSTPDMFELTFLDWNPEKEKFTQTLAEIFSEYVIDAERTANSYDYVVAAMRRWYMSLPKYTKELKRTANGERVDKRYTSFI
;
A
#
# COMPACT_ATOMS: atom_id res chain seq x y z
N SER A 1 -13.64 1.81 -29.29
CA SER A 1 -14.18 2.97 -28.52
C SER A 1 -13.94 2.91 -27.00
N GLN A 2 -13.61 1.74 -26.42
CA GLN A 2 -13.39 1.62 -24.96
C GLN A 2 -12.12 2.33 -24.44
N GLY A 3 -11.18 2.73 -25.28
CA GLY A 3 -9.92 3.36 -24.85
C GLY A 3 -9.99 4.87 -24.58
N PHE A 4 -11.06 5.56 -24.99
CA PHE A 4 -11.15 7.04 -24.91
C PHE A 4 -12.12 7.58 -23.85
N ASN A 5 -12.78 6.71 -23.09
CA ASN A 5 -13.71 7.11 -22.04
C ASN A 5 -13.06 7.83 -20.84
N ARG A 6 -11.73 7.92 -20.81
CA ARG A 6 -10.92 8.57 -19.77
C ARG A 6 -10.20 9.83 -20.25
N HIS A 7 -10.47 10.27 -21.48
CA HIS A 7 -9.74 11.37 -22.08
C HIS A 7 -10.70 12.49 -22.48
N ILE A 8 -10.39 13.71 -22.04
CA ILE A 8 -10.99 14.92 -22.57
C ILE A 8 -9.97 15.55 -23.50
N PHE A 9 -10.33 15.73 -24.76
CA PHE A 9 -9.49 16.40 -25.73
C PHE A 9 -9.80 17.90 -25.70
N ILE A 10 -8.77 18.71 -25.46
CA ILE A 10 -8.86 20.17 -25.48
C ILE A 10 -8.27 20.61 -26.80
N VAL A 11 -9.14 21.08 -27.71
CA VAL A 11 -8.76 21.46 -29.07
C VAL A 11 -8.75 22.98 -29.20
N PRO A 12 -7.59 23.62 -29.44
CA PRO A 12 -7.51 25.06 -29.65
C PRO A 12 -8.35 25.49 -30.85
N LYS A 13 -9.14 26.55 -30.70
CA LYS A 13 -9.96 27.13 -31.79
C LYS A 13 -9.09 27.90 -32.82
N LYS A 14 -7.94 28.37 -32.38
CA LYS A 14 -6.96 29.04 -33.25
C LYS A 14 -5.56 28.54 -32.91
N TYR A 15 -4.77 28.30 -33.93
CA TYR A 15 -3.36 27.99 -33.76
C TYR A 15 -2.62 29.24 -33.23
N THR A 16 -1.78 29.02 -32.24
CA THR A 16 -0.84 30.05 -31.75
C THR A 16 0.53 29.38 -31.68
N GLU A 17 1.51 30.03 -32.33
CA GLU A 17 2.86 29.48 -32.39
C GLU A 17 3.55 29.54 -31.03
N ILE A 18 4.13 28.43 -30.61
CA ILE A 18 4.91 28.29 -29.39
C ILE A 18 6.19 27.46 -29.62
N ASP A 19 6.40 26.97 -30.83
CA ASP A 19 7.48 26.03 -31.16
C ASP A 19 8.86 26.57 -30.82
N SER A 20 9.11 27.88 -31.06
CA SER A 20 10.36 28.53 -30.71
C SER A 20 10.63 28.49 -29.20
N ILE A 21 9.63 28.85 -28.40
CA ILE A 21 9.72 28.85 -26.93
C ILE A 21 9.98 27.44 -26.38
N VAL A 22 9.27 26.41 -26.91
CA VAL A 22 9.47 25.02 -26.51
C VAL A 22 10.88 24.51 -26.87
N ARG A 23 11.42 24.89 -28.03
CA ARG A 23 12.79 24.53 -28.42
C ARG A 23 13.82 25.17 -27.51
N GLU A 24 13.64 26.48 -27.22
CA GLU A 24 14.51 27.22 -26.31
C GLU A 24 14.47 26.65 -24.89
N PHE A 25 13.29 26.37 -24.38
CA PHE A 25 13.11 25.71 -23.08
C PHE A 25 13.87 24.38 -23.00
N ASN A 26 13.75 23.53 -24.02
CA ASN A 26 14.47 22.26 -24.05
C ASN A 26 15.98 22.44 -24.13
N ALA A 27 16.46 23.44 -24.89
CA ALA A 27 17.89 23.76 -24.98
C ALA A 27 18.43 24.24 -23.63
N VAL A 28 17.72 25.19 -22.99
CA VAL A 28 18.11 25.73 -21.68
C VAL A 28 18.10 24.63 -20.61
N LYS A 29 17.10 23.73 -20.62
CA LYS A 29 17.05 22.59 -19.71
C LYS A 29 18.31 21.71 -19.81
N VAL A 30 18.74 21.40 -21.05
CA VAL A 30 19.96 20.60 -21.28
C VAL A 30 21.22 21.34 -20.82
N LEU A 31 21.29 22.65 -21.07
CA LEU A 31 22.44 23.48 -20.66
C LEU A 31 22.51 23.59 -19.12
N ARG A 32 21.38 23.84 -18.48
CA ARG A 32 21.27 23.87 -17.01
C ARG A 32 21.75 22.56 -16.38
N ASP A 33 21.23 21.41 -16.88
CA ASP A 33 21.59 20.09 -16.35
C ASP A 33 23.09 19.78 -16.56
N ARG A 34 23.72 20.32 -17.63
CA ARG A 34 25.18 20.22 -17.86
C ARG A 34 26.00 21.14 -16.98
N ALA A 35 25.42 22.23 -16.51
CA ALA A 35 26.09 23.22 -15.67
C ALA A 35 25.99 22.89 -14.18
N ALA A 36 25.53 21.68 -13.79
CA ALA A 36 25.29 21.29 -12.40
C ALA A 36 26.51 21.49 -11.47
N ASP A 37 27.73 21.38 -12.01
CA ASP A 37 28.98 21.55 -11.26
C ASP A 37 29.46 23.02 -11.22
N ASP A 38 28.87 23.93 -12.01
CA ASP A 38 29.17 25.37 -12.05
C ASP A 38 27.96 26.16 -11.49
N LYS A 39 28.06 26.53 -10.23
CA LYS A 39 26.96 27.17 -9.50
C LYS A 39 26.48 28.47 -10.17
N LEU A 40 27.38 29.32 -10.65
CA LEU A 40 27.00 30.59 -11.24
C LEU A 40 26.26 30.37 -12.56
N LEU A 41 26.81 29.52 -13.42
CA LEU A 41 26.21 29.20 -14.71
C LEU A 41 24.87 28.45 -14.55
N PHE A 42 24.77 27.59 -13.57
CA PHE A 42 23.51 26.91 -13.21
C PHE A 42 22.44 27.91 -12.80
N GLU A 43 22.75 28.84 -11.89
CA GLU A 43 21.81 29.88 -11.43
C GLU A 43 21.32 30.78 -12.59
N GLU A 44 22.19 31.14 -13.54
CA GLU A 44 21.77 31.89 -14.71
C GLU A 44 20.83 31.10 -15.64
N TYR A 45 21.15 29.85 -15.91
CA TYR A 45 20.25 29.00 -16.70
C TYR A 45 18.93 28.72 -15.98
N GLU A 46 18.92 28.62 -14.63
CA GLU A 46 17.69 28.39 -13.84
C GLU A 46 16.72 29.57 -14.00
N VAL A 47 17.20 30.81 -13.99
CA VAL A 47 16.35 32.00 -14.23
C VAL A 47 15.68 31.94 -15.60
N VAL A 48 16.45 31.67 -16.66
CA VAL A 48 15.92 31.59 -18.04
C VAL A 48 14.96 30.39 -18.17
N TYR A 49 15.28 29.25 -17.51
CA TYR A 49 14.42 28.08 -17.47
C TYR A 49 13.07 28.38 -16.83
N GLU A 50 13.05 29.08 -15.68
CA GLU A 50 11.82 29.48 -15.01
C GLU A 50 10.97 30.42 -15.83
N ASP A 51 11.57 31.43 -16.46
CA ASP A 51 10.88 32.39 -17.34
C ASP A 51 10.21 31.67 -18.53
N LEU A 52 10.94 30.80 -19.22
CA LEU A 52 10.40 30.04 -20.35
C LEU A 52 9.31 29.07 -19.91
N ARG A 53 9.49 28.41 -18.74
CA ARG A 53 8.48 27.55 -18.13
C ARG A 53 7.18 28.31 -17.87
N ASP A 54 7.28 29.50 -17.31
CA ASP A 54 6.11 30.32 -16.98
C ASP A 54 5.37 30.82 -18.25
N ILE A 55 6.09 31.11 -19.33
CA ILE A 55 5.48 31.39 -20.65
C ILE A 55 4.72 30.15 -21.16
N ILE A 56 5.33 28.95 -21.10
CA ILE A 56 4.69 27.71 -21.53
C ILE A 56 3.47 27.37 -20.66
N VAL A 57 3.58 27.50 -19.34
CA VAL A 57 2.48 27.30 -18.41
C VAL A 57 1.33 28.26 -18.66
N SER A 58 1.64 29.54 -18.89
CA SER A 58 0.64 30.57 -19.25
C SER A 58 -0.07 30.23 -20.56
N PHE A 59 0.69 29.77 -21.56
CA PHE A 59 0.14 29.31 -22.84
C PHE A 59 -0.84 28.15 -22.63
N ILE A 60 -0.41 27.08 -21.93
CA ILE A 60 -1.25 25.93 -21.65
C ILE A 60 -2.52 26.34 -20.87
N ASN A 61 -2.34 27.14 -19.82
CA ASN A 61 -3.47 27.63 -19.02
C ASN A 61 -4.48 28.42 -19.85
N SER A 62 -4.03 29.18 -20.83
CA SER A 62 -4.91 29.97 -21.72
C SER A 62 -5.85 29.09 -22.55
N TYR A 63 -5.51 27.81 -22.79
CA TYR A 63 -6.34 26.85 -23.52
C TYR A 63 -7.09 25.89 -22.58
N THR A 64 -6.56 25.61 -21.41
CA THR A 64 -7.18 24.69 -20.44
C THR A 64 -8.24 25.38 -19.56
N HIS A 65 -8.24 26.72 -19.49
CA HIS A 65 -9.26 27.47 -18.74
C HIS A 65 -10.50 27.74 -19.61
N PRO A 66 -11.65 27.17 -19.28
CA PRO A 66 -12.86 27.31 -20.10
C PRO A 66 -13.30 28.76 -20.31
N GLU A 67 -13.11 29.60 -19.29
CA GLU A 67 -13.49 31.02 -19.32
C GLU A 67 -12.69 31.85 -20.35
N ALA A 68 -11.60 31.34 -20.86
CA ALA A 68 -10.84 31.98 -21.93
C ALA A 68 -11.49 31.79 -23.31
N PHE A 69 -12.41 30.85 -23.47
CA PHE A 69 -13.13 30.51 -24.70
C PHE A 69 -12.22 30.22 -25.92
N LYS A 70 -10.96 29.86 -25.68
CA LYS A 70 -9.96 29.59 -26.72
C LYS A 70 -9.97 28.15 -27.23
N SER A 71 -10.68 27.25 -26.57
CA SER A 71 -10.69 25.83 -26.90
C SER A 71 -12.09 25.25 -26.96
N SER A 72 -12.22 24.18 -27.75
CA SER A 72 -13.36 23.26 -27.70
C SER A 72 -12.96 22.03 -26.88
N TYR A 73 -13.92 21.47 -26.13
CA TYR A 73 -13.74 20.29 -25.30
C TYR A 73 -14.47 19.10 -25.93
N ILE A 74 -13.73 18.05 -26.27
CA ILE A 74 -14.31 16.86 -26.90
C ILE A 74 -14.19 15.68 -25.93
N TYR A 75 -15.30 15.05 -25.64
CA TYR A 75 -15.37 13.83 -24.84
C TYR A 75 -16.19 12.78 -25.58
N MET A 76 -15.65 11.56 -25.72
CA MET A 76 -16.29 10.44 -26.43
C MET A 76 -16.69 10.76 -27.87
N GLY A 77 -15.94 11.67 -28.55
CA GLY A 77 -16.19 12.09 -29.91
C GLY A 77 -17.23 13.20 -30.06
N GLU A 78 -17.83 13.67 -28.97
CA GLU A 78 -18.81 14.76 -28.96
C GLU A 78 -18.21 16.04 -28.35
N GLU A 79 -18.53 17.18 -28.94
CA GLU A 79 -18.16 18.48 -28.37
C GLU A 79 -19.03 18.76 -27.15
N ARG A 80 -18.40 19.07 -26.02
CA ARG A 80 -19.06 19.46 -24.77
C ARG A 80 -18.99 20.96 -24.58
N ILE A 81 -20.13 21.58 -24.33
CA ILE A 81 -20.21 23.01 -24.06
C ILE A 81 -19.74 23.29 -22.64
N ILE A 82 -18.48 23.69 -22.50
CA ILE A 82 -17.84 23.98 -21.22
C ILE A 82 -17.45 25.45 -21.20
N ALA A 83 -18.25 26.26 -20.53
CA ALA A 83 -18.05 27.70 -20.43
C ALA A 83 -17.41 28.14 -19.10
N ARG A 84 -17.37 27.26 -18.09
CA ARG A 84 -16.90 27.57 -16.74
C ARG A 84 -16.12 26.38 -16.16
N LYS A 85 -15.17 26.69 -15.28
CA LYS A 85 -14.39 25.68 -14.56
C LYS A 85 -15.27 24.68 -13.83
N ALA A 86 -16.38 25.12 -13.23
CA ALA A 86 -17.32 24.21 -12.56
C ALA A 86 -17.92 23.15 -13.50
N ALA A 87 -18.23 23.51 -14.76
CA ALA A 87 -18.73 22.56 -15.77
C ALA A 87 -17.66 21.55 -16.17
N LEU A 88 -16.39 21.98 -16.30
CA LEU A 88 -15.28 21.05 -16.54
C LEU A 88 -15.07 20.10 -15.36
N THR A 89 -15.10 20.62 -14.14
CA THR A 89 -15.00 19.81 -12.92
C THR A 89 -16.15 18.82 -12.82
N GLY A 90 -17.37 19.22 -13.16
CA GLY A 90 -18.54 18.32 -13.21
C GLY A 90 -18.31 17.17 -14.21
N LEU A 91 -17.92 17.49 -15.45
CA LEU A 91 -17.61 16.46 -16.45
C LEU A 91 -16.49 15.51 -15.97
N MET A 92 -15.45 16.03 -15.32
CA MET A 92 -14.38 15.19 -14.76
C MET A 92 -14.90 14.29 -13.64
N SER A 93 -15.83 14.76 -12.78
CA SER A 93 -16.45 13.96 -11.75
C SER A 93 -17.29 12.84 -12.35
N ASP A 94 -18.15 13.16 -13.33
CA ASP A 94 -18.97 12.17 -14.03
C ASP A 94 -18.10 11.06 -14.68
N ILE A 95 -16.98 11.46 -15.31
CA ILE A 95 -16.04 10.52 -15.88
C ILE A 95 -15.39 9.64 -14.79
N CYS A 96 -15.03 10.23 -13.65
CA CYS A 96 -14.47 9.46 -12.54
C CYS A 96 -15.50 8.47 -11.97
N ASP A 97 -16.75 8.87 -11.83
CA ASP A 97 -17.82 8.01 -11.32
C ASP A 97 -18.08 6.82 -12.27
N ASP A 98 -18.06 7.05 -13.58
CA ASP A 98 -18.17 5.98 -14.57
C ASP A 98 -16.95 5.03 -14.55
N VAL A 99 -15.74 5.60 -14.54
CA VAL A 99 -14.50 4.83 -14.59
C VAL A 99 -14.28 4.03 -13.30
N TYR A 100 -14.64 4.61 -12.16
CA TYR A 100 -14.43 4.04 -10.84
C TYR A 100 -15.75 3.67 -10.15
N SER A 101 -16.70 3.11 -10.90
CA SER A 101 -18.05 2.79 -10.46
C SER A 101 -18.14 1.77 -9.32
N LYS A 102 -17.04 1.12 -8.97
CA LYS A 102 -16.95 0.14 -7.88
C LYS A 102 -16.13 0.64 -6.68
N THR A 103 -15.81 1.94 -6.64
CA THR A 103 -15.05 2.52 -5.52
C THR A 103 -15.92 2.65 -4.27
N PRO A 104 -15.55 2.06 -3.13
CA PRO A 104 -16.24 2.33 -1.87
C PRO A 104 -16.00 3.77 -1.40
N ILE A 105 -17.02 4.39 -0.84
CA ILE A 105 -16.95 5.78 -0.36
C ILE A 105 -16.38 5.82 1.05
N ILE A 106 -15.12 6.27 1.19
CA ILE A 106 -14.43 6.41 2.46
C ILE A 106 -14.19 7.89 2.76
N ASN A 107 -14.95 8.43 3.71
CA ASN A 107 -14.92 9.85 4.06
C ASN A 107 -13.81 10.17 5.06
N ASN A 108 -12.56 10.24 4.59
CA ASN A 108 -11.42 10.72 5.36
C ASN A 108 -10.33 11.27 4.45
N GLU A 109 -10.26 12.59 4.33
CA GLU A 109 -9.31 13.25 3.41
C GLU A 109 -7.84 13.06 3.80
N ALA A 110 -7.53 12.81 5.08
CA ALA A 110 -6.15 12.67 5.52
C ALA A 110 -5.50 11.38 5.00
N ILE A 111 -6.30 10.32 4.82
CA ILE A 111 -5.83 9.00 4.42
C ILE A 111 -6.28 8.58 3.02
N ASN A 112 -7.40 9.11 2.52
CA ASN A 112 -7.92 8.78 1.19
C ASN A 112 -7.16 9.52 0.08
N ARG A 113 -5.83 9.30 0.02
CA ARG A 113 -4.88 9.89 -0.93
C ARG A 113 -3.84 8.85 -1.34
N ASN A 114 -3.21 9.05 -2.49
CA ASN A 114 -2.07 8.21 -2.90
C ASN A 114 -0.82 8.57 -2.10
N GLU A 115 -0.60 9.86 -1.85
CA GLU A 115 0.48 10.38 -1.01
C GLU A 115 -0.14 10.98 0.26
N ILE A 116 0.29 10.50 1.40
CA ILE A 116 -0.18 10.94 2.72
C ILE A 116 0.96 11.57 3.51
N THR A 117 0.62 12.47 4.44
CA THR A 117 1.60 13.12 5.31
C THR A 117 2.24 12.11 6.27
N SER A 118 3.41 12.44 6.83
CA SER A 118 4.10 11.62 7.83
C SER A 118 3.22 11.34 9.07
N ILE A 119 2.41 12.33 9.47
CA ILE A 119 1.47 12.19 10.60
C ILE A 119 0.39 11.16 10.25
N ALA A 120 -0.21 11.24 9.05
CA ALA A 120 -1.21 10.27 8.60
C ALA A 120 -0.60 8.87 8.40
N THR A 121 0.66 8.79 7.97
CA THR A 121 1.42 7.54 7.88
C THR A 121 1.57 6.89 9.25
N ASN A 122 2.03 7.64 10.24
CA ASN A 122 2.17 7.13 11.62
C ASN A 122 0.82 6.69 12.20
N SER A 123 -0.24 7.47 11.96
CA SER A 123 -1.60 7.13 12.39
C SER A 123 -2.08 5.83 11.76
N ARG A 124 -1.89 5.66 10.44
CA ARG A 124 -2.19 4.42 9.72
C ARG A 124 -1.41 3.23 10.29
N ASN A 125 -0.13 3.40 10.57
CA ASN A 125 0.73 2.34 11.08
C ASN A 125 0.26 1.82 12.43
N LYS A 126 -0.21 2.70 13.32
CA LYS A 126 -0.83 2.31 14.61
C LYS A 126 -2.09 1.47 14.38
N ILE A 127 -2.95 1.85 13.42
CA ILE A 127 -4.16 1.10 13.08
C ILE A 127 -3.81 -0.27 12.53
N VAL A 128 -2.88 -0.34 11.58
CA VAL A 128 -2.40 -1.60 10.99
C VAL A 128 -1.79 -2.51 12.05
N ALA A 129 -0.96 -1.97 12.95
CA ALA A 129 -0.39 -2.74 14.06
C ALA A 129 -1.46 -3.28 15.01
N GLY A 130 -2.51 -2.49 15.30
CA GLY A 130 -3.64 -2.92 16.10
C GLY A 130 -4.45 -4.05 15.44
N LEU A 131 -4.68 -3.96 14.13
CA LEU A 131 -5.37 -4.99 13.35
C LEU A 131 -4.59 -6.31 13.27
N LEU A 132 -3.27 -6.26 13.21
CA LEU A 132 -2.41 -7.44 13.08
C LEU A 132 -2.09 -8.12 14.42
N ARG A 133 -2.60 -7.64 15.55
CA ARG A 133 -2.46 -8.34 16.83
C ARG A 133 -3.12 -9.72 16.80
N ASN A 134 -2.67 -10.59 17.68
CA ASN A 134 -3.24 -11.93 17.80
C ASN A 134 -4.73 -11.87 18.18
N GLU A 135 -5.04 -11.04 19.16
CA GLU A 135 -6.39 -10.72 19.59
C GLU A 135 -6.65 -9.23 19.36
N LEU A 136 -7.85 -8.91 18.88
CA LEU A 136 -8.25 -7.53 18.70
C LEU A 136 -8.57 -6.90 20.06
N GLU A 137 -7.99 -5.74 20.32
CA GLU A 137 -8.38 -4.93 21.47
C GLU A 137 -9.51 -3.97 21.11
N PRO A 138 -10.36 -3.57 22.07
CA PRO A 138 -11.35 -2.51 21.86
C PRO A 138 -10.70 -1.27 21.24
N ALA A 139 -11.33 -0.72 20.20
CA ALA A 139 -10.77 0.37 19.40
C ALA A 139 -9.32 0.14 18.92
N LEU A 140 -8.90 -1.12 18.68
CA LEU A 140 -7.54 -1.54 18.31
C LEU A 140 -6.46 -1.10 19.32
N GLY A 141 -6.82 -0.89 20.58
CA GLY A 141 -5.94 -0.37 21.63
C GLY A 141 -5.62 1.12 21.49
N LEU A 142 -6.30 1.85 20.59
CA LEU A 142 -6.11 3.28 20.39
C LEU A 142 -6.95 4.07 21.42
N THR A 143 -6.33 5.08 22.01
CA THR A 143 -6.95 5.91 23.06
C THR A 143 -6.96 7.39 22.69
N GLY A 144 -7.88 8.15 23.29
CA GLY A 144 -7.96 9.60 23.11
C GLY A 144 -8.71 10.03 21.84
N SER A 145 -8.31 11.17 21.26
CA SER A 145 -8.96 11.81 20.11
C SER A 145 -7.96 12.12 18.98
N GLY A 146 -6.86 11.39 18.90
CA GLY A 146 -5.82 11.57 17.89
C GLY A 146 -6.29 11.26 16.47
N GLN A 147 -5.45 11.61 15.49
CA GLN A 147 -5.75 11.39 14.08
C GLN A 147 -5.96 9.89 13.78
N GLU A 148 -5.21 9.00 14.44
CA GLU A 148 -5.36 7.54 14.33
C GLU A 148 -6.77 7.08 14.72
N VAL A 149 -7.35 7.62 15.80
CA VAL A 149 -8.72 7.30 16.22
C VAL A 149 -9.74 7.80 15.20
N SER A 150 -9.53 9.01 14.66
CA SER A 150 -10.40 9.56 13.60
C SER A 150 -10.36 8.72 12.33
N ILE A 151 -9.16 8.31 11.88
CA ILE A 151 -8.98 7.46 10.71
C ILE A 151 -9.63 6.08 10.97
N MET A 152 -9.32 5.42 12.08
CA MET A 152 -9.89 4.12 12.44
C MET A 152 -11.43 4.17 12.43
N ARG A 153 -12.02 5.19 13.07
CA ARG A 153 -13.48 5.35 13.09
C ARG A 153 -14.09 5.51 11.69
N SER A 154 -13.47 6.31 10.83
CA SER A 154 -14.00 6.60 9.49
C SER A 154 -13.77 5.46 8.49
N THR A 155 -12.69 4.70 8.62
CA THR A 155 -12.30 3.65 7.67
C THR A 155 -12.79 2.26 8.07
N LEU A 156 -12.94 1.98 9.36
CA LEU A 156 -13.27 0.66 9.87
C LEU A 156 -14.60 0.59 10.63
N VAL A 157 -14.83 1.51 11.60
CA VAL A 157 -16.03 1.43 12.44
C VAL A 157 -17.27 1.89 11.67
N ARG A 158 -17.22 3.07 11.04
CA ARG A 158 -18.38 3.61 10.29
C ARG A 158 -18.71 2.82 9.03
N THR A 159 -17.73 2.12 8.51
CA THR A 159 -17.89 1.23 7.34
C THR A 159 -18.34 -0.17 7.73
N GLY A 160 -18.44 -0.48 9.02
CA GLY A 160 -18.87 -1.78 9.51
C GLY A 160 -17.81 -2.90 9.37
N VAL A 161 -16.55 -2.56 9.04
CA VAL A 161 -15.45 -3.55 8.95
C VAL A 161 -14.93 -3.92 10.32
N LEU A 162 -14.87 -2.97 11.26
CA LEU A 162 -14.56 -3.25 12.67
C LEU A 162 -15.85 -3.09 13.48
N VAL A 163 -16.35 -4.19 14.00
CA VAL A 163 -17.57 -4.25 14.80
C VAL A 163 -17.19 -4.57 16.25
N ASP A 164 -17.75 -3.85 17.20
CA ASP A 164 -17.58 -4.12 18.64
C ASP A 164 -18.92 -4.56 19.22
N GLU A 165 -19.00 -5.82 19.60
CA GLU A 165 -20.18 -6.39 20.26
C GLU A 165 -19.86 -6.64 21.74
N ASN A 166 -20.32 -5.78 22.61
CA ASN A 166 -20.14 -5.88 24.06
C ASN A 166 -18.67 -5.90 24.54
N GLY A 167 -17.82 -5.13 23.89
CA GLY A 167 -16.38 -5.07 24.21
C GLY A 167 -15.56 -6.18 23.56
N LEU A 168 -16.15 -6.96 22.66
CA LEU A 168 -15.49 -8.00 21.86
C LEU A 168 -15.39 -7.51 20.41
N PRO A 169 -14.28 -6.89 20.02
CA PRO A 169 -14.08 -6.44 18.65
C PRO A 169 -13.86 -7.62 17.69
N ARG A 170 -14.45 -7.52 16.50
CA ARG A 170 -14.26 -8.49 15.43
C ARG A 170 -14.17 -7.78 14.07
N ILE A 171 -13.55 -8.42 13.10
CA ILE A 171 -13.54 -7.98 11.72
C ILE A 171 -14.76 -8.56 10.98
N GLU A 172 -15.46 -7.69 10.27
CA GLU A 172 -16.55 -8.06 9.37
C GLU A 172 -16.10 -7.83 7.92
N LEU A 173 -15.93 -8.91 7.18
CA LEU A 173 -15.50 -8.85 5.77
C LEU A 173 -16.68 -8.68 4.79
N LYS A 174 -17.92 -8.75 5.30
CA LYS A 174 -19.15 -8.57 4.53
C LYS A 174 -20.00 -7.44 5.12
N PRO A 175 -19.47 -6.20 5.17
CA PRO A 175 -20.25 -5.06 5.64
C PRO A 175 -21.46 -4.77 4.71
N ASP A 176 -22.40 -3.95 5.18
CA ASP A 176 -23.63 -3.60 4.41
C ASP A 176 -23.34 -2.87 3.08
N ASP A 177 -22.23 -2.12 3.00
CA ASP A 177 -21.81 -1.45 1.75
C ASP A 177 -21.28 -2.49 0.75
N ILE A 178 -22.09 -2.72 -0.30
CA ILE A 178 -21.77 -3.68 -1.36
C ILE A 178 -20.48 -3.34 -2.11
N LEU A 179 -20.13 -2.06 -2.28
CA LEU A 179 -18.88 -1.67 -2.97
C LEU A 179 -17.67 -1.97 -2.10
N LEU A 180 -17.80 -1.74 -0.80
CA LEU A 180 -16.75 -2.11 0.15
C LEU A 180 -16.59 -3.62 0.26
N THR A 181 -17.70 -4.37 0.33
CA THR A 181 -17.70 -5.83 0.31
C THR A 181 -17.00 -6.37 -0.94
N ASN A 182 -17.33 -5.86 -2.14
CA ASN A 182 -16.68 -6.28 -3.38
C ASN A 182 -15.16 -5.99 -3.41
N MET A 183 -14.75 -4.88 -2.80
CA MET A 183 -13.33 -4.54 -2.67
C MET A 183 -12.61 -5.49 -1.70
N LEU A 184 -13.22 -5.81 -0.55
CA LEU A 184 -12.70 -6.78 0.40
C LEU A 184 -12.63 -8.19 -0.22
N ASP A 185 -13.66 -8.60 -0.97
CA ASP A 185 -13.67 -9.84 -1.72
C ASP A 185 -12.52 -9.93 -2.72
N THR A 186 -12.17 -8.82 -3.38
CA THR A 186 -11.00 -8.80 -4.29
C THR A 186 -9.71 -9.14 -3.55
N ILE A 187 -9.56 -8.75 -2.29
CA ILE A 187 -8.39 -9.11 -1.46
C ILE A 187 -8.49 -10.58 -1.02
N VAL A 188 -9.67 -11.05 -0.61
CA VAL A 188 -9.88 -12.46 -0.23
C VAL A 188 -9.65 -13.39 -1.42
N ASP A 189 -10.18 -13.07 -2.60
CA ASP A 189 -9.96 -13.84 -3.83
C ASP A 189 -8.48 -13.92 -4.21
N PHE A 190 -7.71 -12.87 -3.95
CA PHE A 190 -6.25 -12.89 -4.12
C PHE A 190 -5.59 -13.92 -3.19
N LEU A 191 -6.01 -14.00 -1.92
CA LEU A 191 -5.51 -14.99 -0.97
C LEU A 191 -5.88 -16.41 -1.42
N LEU A 192 -7.13 -16.63 -1.82
CA LEU A 192 -7.60 -17.94 -2.26
C LEU A 192 -6.91 -18.39 -3.56
N ALA A 193 -6.66 -17.45 -4.50
CA ALA A 193 -5.88 -17.76 -5.70
C ALA A 193 -4.44 -18.18 -5.36
N ALA A 194 -3.81 -17.54 -4.37
CA ALA A 194 -2.50 -17.95 -3.88
C ALA A 194 -2.51 -19.37 -3.27
N ARG A 195 -3.63 -19.76 -2.63
CA ARG A 195 -3.83 -21.13 -2.11
C ARG A 195 -3.84 -22.17 -3.24
N GLU A 196 -4.50 -21.87 -4.36
CA GLU A 196 -4.58 -22.78 -5.50
C GLU A 196 -3.28 -22.86 -6.30
N THR A 197 -2.61 -21.71 -6.51
CA THR A 197 -1.41 -21.61 -7.34
C THR A 197 -0.10 -21.79 -6.59
N GLY A 198 -0.15 -21.83 -5.25
CA GLY A 198 0.99 -21.88 -4.34
C GLY A 198 1.58 -20.51 -4.00
N LYS A 199 1.43 -19.50 -4.87
CA LYS A 199 1.86 -18.12 -4.63
C LYS A 199 1.14 -17.10 -5.51
N ALA A 200 1.07 -15.85 -5.06
CA ALA A 200 0.51 -14.73 -5.82
C ALA A 200 1.32 -13.44 -5.61
N SER A 201 1.44 -12.63 -6.67
CA SER A 201 2.16 -11.36 -6.63
C SER A 201 1.27 -10.22 -6.12
N PHE A 202 1.77 -9.45 -5.18
CA PHE A 202 1.05 -8.25 -4.72
C PHE A 202 0.93 -7.17 -5.79
N ALA A 203 1.79 -7.15 -6.80
CA ALA A 203 1.63 -6.25 -7.95
C ALA A 203 0.27 -6.47 -8.65
N GLU A 204 -0.18 -7.72 -8.80
CA GLU A 204 -1.47 -8.05 -9.40
C GLU A 204 -2.63 -7.56 -8.53
N LEU A 205 -2.56 -7.76 -7.21
CA LEU A 205 -3.57 -7.24 -6.29
C LEU A 205 -3.65 -5.71 -6.35
N TYR A 206 -2.51 -5.01 -6.28
CA TYR A 206 -2.47 -3.55 -6.37
C TYR A 206 -3.01 -3.04 -7.70
N GLN A 207 -2.72 -3.75 -8.80
CA GLN A 207 -3.30 -3.43 -10.10
C GLN A 207 -4.84 -3.56 -10.08
N LYS A 208 -5.38 -4.64 -9.49
CA LYS A 208 -6.84 -4.82 -9.33
C LYS A 208 -7.47 -3.72 -8.47
N LEU A 209 -6.82 -3.32 -7.39
CA LEU A 209 -7.35 -2.31 -6.46
C LEU A 209 -7.25 -0.88 -7.00
N THR A 210 -6.24 -0.55 -7.82
CA THR A 210 -5.95 0.84 -8.19
C THR A 210 -6.19 1.18 -9.66
N ALA A 211 -6.06 0.19 -10.56
CA ALA A 211 -6.15 0.48 -12.00
C ALA A 211 -7.60 0.68 -12.47
N PRO A 212 -7.81 1.64 -13.39
CA PRO A 212 -9.16 1.95 -13.91
C PRO A 212 -9.88 0.77 -14.57
N ALA A 213 -9.13 -0.21 -15.07
CA ALA A 213 -9.69 -1.40 -15.74
C ALA A 213 -10.57 -2.27 -14.82
N TYR A 214 -10.36 -2.17 -13.51
CA TYR A 214 -11.10 -2.94 -12.50
C TYR A 214 -12.19 -2.13 -11.81
N HIS A 215 -12.27 -0.83 -12.08
CA HIS A 215 -13.28 0.10 -11.57
C HIS A 215 -13.27 0.37 -10.06
N ILE A 216 -12.32 -0.17 -9.30
CA ILE A 216 -12.23 0.00 -7.84
C ILE A 216 -11.53 1.33 -7.47
N GLY A 217 -10.35 1.62 -8.03
CA GLY A 217 -9.67 2.91 -7.89
C GLY A 217 -9.27 3.32 -6.47
N MET A 218 -8.93 2.36 -5.61
CA MET A 218 -8.50 2.62 -4.24
C MET A 218 -7.25 3.51 -4.18
N ARG A 219 -7.22 4.40 -3.20
CA ARG A 219 -6.04 5.23 -2.91
C ARG A 219 -5.03 4.45 -2.05
N LYS A 220 -3.74 4.59 -2.36
CA LYS A 220 -2.66 3.88 -1.65
C LYS A 220 -2.62 4.11 -0.14
N GLY A 221 -3.11 5.25 0.33
CA GLY A 221 -3.21 5.51 1.77
C GLY A 221 -4.13 4.55 2.52
N LEU A 222 -5.22 4.10 1.90
CA LEU A 222 -6.22 3.21 2.49
C LEU A 222 -5.86 1.73 2.41
N ILE A 223 -5.17 1.29 1.35
CA ILE A 223 -4.93 -0.12 1.05
C ILE A 223 -4.33 -0.90 2.23
N PRO A 224 -3.29 -0.42 2.94
CA PRO A 224 -2.71 -1.16 4.06
C PRO A 224 -3.68 -1.44 5.21
N ILE A 225 -4.68 -0.56 5.43
CA ILE A 225 -5.68 -0.75 6.48
C ILE A 225 -6.58 -1.93 6.14
N TYR A 226 -7.09 -2.00 4.90
CA TYR A 226 -7.98 -3.07 4.47
C TYR A 226 -7.23 -4.39 4.24
N LEU A 227 -5.98 -4.34 3.79
CA LEU A 227 -5.10 -5.52 3.78
C LEU A 227 -4.94 -6.09 5.19
N ALA A 228 -4.64 -5.23 6.17
CA ALA A 228 -4.47 -5.67 7.56
C ALA A 228 -5.76 -6.24 8.15
N ALA A 229 -6.93 -5.67 7.81
CA ALA A 229 -8.23 -6.20 8.24
C ALA A 229 -8.48 -7.61 7.68
N VAL A 230 -8.29 -7.81 6.38
CA VAL A 230 -8.43 -9.14 5.76
C VAL A 230 -7.37 -10.09 6.30
N PHE A 231 -6.11 -9.66 6.40
CA PHE A 231 -5.01 -10.51 6.88
C PHE A 231 -5.17 -10.91 8.35
N HIS A 232 -5.91 -10.14 9.16
CA HIS A 232 -6.24 -10.54 10.52
C HIS A 232 -6.95 -11.91 10.56
N GLU A 233 -7.91 -12.12 9.66
CA GLU A 233 -8.69 -13.37 9.58
C GLU A 233 -7.85 -14.56 9.05
N TYR A 234 -6.85 -14.29 8.20
CA TYR A 234 -6.03 -15.30 7.54
C TYR A 234 -4.57 -15.36 8.03
N LYS A 235 -4.24 -14.65 9.12
CA LYS A 235 -2.85 -14.45 9.57
C LYS A 235 -2.05 -15.73 9.84
N GLN A 236 -2.73 -16.81 10.18
CA GLN A 236 -2.09 -18.12 10.41
C GLN A 236 -1.84 -18.91 9.13
N GLU A 237 -2.52 -18.53 8.04
CA GLU A 237 -2.50 -19.25 6.77
C GLU A 237 -1.63 -18.57 5.71
N ILE A 238 -1.19 -17.33 5.94
CA ILE A 238 -0.45 -16.54 4.95
C ILE A 238 0.99 -16.32 5.35
N ILE A 239 1.87 -16.35 4.35
CA ILE A 239 3.27 -15.95 4.45
C ILE A 239 3.54 -14.89 3.38
N ILE A 240 4.14 -13.77 3.79
CA ILE A 240 4.65 -12.77 2.87
C ILE A 240 6.13 -13.04 2.64
N GLN A 241 6.55 -12.98 1.40
CA GLN A 241 7.94 -13.17 0.98
C GLN A 241 8.41 -12.00 0.13
N ASP A 242 9.66 -11.62 0.29
CA ASP A 242 10.39 -10.77 -0.65
C ASP A 242 11.46 -11.58 -1.39
N ARG A 243 12.33 -10.91 -2.15
CA ARG A 243 13.44 -11.56 -2.87
C ARG A 243 14.46 -12.24 -1.95
N PHE A 244 14.46 -11.96 -0.66
CA PHE A 244 15.40 -12.52 0.31
C PHE A 244 14.77 -13.66 1.13
N GLY A 245 13.48 -13.87 1.02
CA GLY A 245 12.72 -14.91 1.73
C GLY A 245 11.52 -14.37 2.49
N GLN A 246 11.11 -15.11 3.51
CA GLN A 246 9.96 -14.76 4.33
C GLN A 246 10.23 -13.49 5.14
N VAL A 247 9.25 -12.60 5.16
CA VAL A 247 9.22 -11.39 5.98
C VAL A 247 8.08 -11.44 6.99
N PRO A 248 8.21 -10.81 8.18
CA PRO A 248 7.17 -10.85 9.19
C PRO A 248 5.93 -10.08 8.74
N LEU A 249 4.74 -10.57 9.09
CA LEU A 249 3.48 -9.88 8.87
C LEU A 249 3.29 -8.81 9.95
N ASN A 250 3.71 -7.59 9.68
CA ASN A 250 3.60 -6.45 10.57
C ASN A 250 3.34 -5.14 9.80
N ALA A 251 3.17 -4.03 10.52
CA ALA A 251 2.88 -2.73 9.92
C ALA A 251 3.98 -2.26 8.97
N ASP A 252 5.25 -2.45 9.32
CA ASP A 252 6.38 -2.00 8.49
C ASP A 252 6.44 -2.75 7.17
N THR A 253 6.20 -4.06 7.19
CA THR A 253 6.12 -4.88 5.97
C THR A 253 4.96 -4.42 5.07
N LEU A 254 3.77 -4.14 5.61
CA LEU A 254 2.64 -3.65 4.80
C LEU A 254 2.90 -2.25 4.23
N ILE A 255 3.71 -1.42 4.89
CA ILE A 255 4.12 -0.12 4.36
C ILE A 255 5.09 -0.28 3.20
N GLN A 256 6.10 -1.15 3.34
CA GLN A 256 7.04 -1.43 2.27
C GLN A 256 6.33 -2.06 1.06
N LEU A 257 5.44 -3.01 1.30
CA LEU A 257 4.59 -3.64 0.31
C LEU A 257 3.72 -2.60 -0.43
N ASN A 258 3.14 -1.64 0.28
CA ASN A 258 2.36 -0.55 -0.33
C ASN A 258 3.20 0.37 -1.23
N SER A 259 4.48 0.50 -0.95
CA SER A 259 5.41 1.33 -1.74
C SER A 259 5.91 0.58 -2.98
N THR A 260 6.24 -0.69 -2.84
CA THR A 260 6.86 -1.54 -3.87
C THR A 260 6.18 -2.92 -3.93
N PRO A 261 4.91 -3.01 -4.33
CA PRO A 261 4.15 -4.26 -4.31
C PRO A 261 4.72 -5.35 -5.24
N ASP A 262 5.47 -4.97 -6.26
CA ASP A 262 6.17 -5.85 -7.19
C ASP A 262 7.33 -6.64 -6.56
N MET A 263 7.79 -6.21 -5.38
CA MET A 263 8.86 -6.91 -4.66
C MET A 263 8.36 -7.98 -3.71
N PHE A 264 7.03 -8.14 -3.58
CA PHE A 264 6.43 -9.04 -2.60
C PHE A 264 5.51 -10.05 -3.25
N GLU A 265 5.59 -11.27 -2.73
CA GLU A 265 4.70 -12.39 -3.06
C GLU A 265 4.01 -12.90 -1.79
N LEU A 266 2.81 -13.42 -1.96
CA LEU A 266 2.07 -14.11 -0.91
C LEU A 266 2.06 -15.61 -1.20
N THR A 267 2.33 -16.40 -0.17
CA THR A 267 2.15 -17.84 -0.17
C THR A 267 1.07 -18.19 0.85
N PHE A 268 0.13 -19.04 0.47
CA PHE A 268 -0.92 -19.51 1.35
C PHE A 268 -0.48 -20.82 2.03
N LEU A 269 -0.51 -20.86 3.34
CA LEU A 269 -0.25 -22.07 4.11
C LEU A 269 -1.56 -22.74 4.49
N ASP A 270 -1.65 -24.04 4.24
CA ASP A 270 -2.72 -24.84 4.80
C ASP A 270 -2.45 -25.06 6.29
N TRP A 271 -3.07 -24.23 7.15
CA TRP A 271 -2.95 -24.34 8.61
C TRP A 271 -3.85 -25.47 9.10
N ASN A 272 -3.31 -26.36 9.94
CA ASN A 272 -4.06 -27.44 10.51
C ASN A 272 -3.73 -27.61 12.02
N PRO A 273 -4.57 -28.33 12.79
CA PRO A 273 -4.37 -28.54 14.25
C PRO A 273 -3.02 -29.19 14.60
N GLU A 274 -2.44 -30.00 13.71
CA GLU A 274 -1.13 -30.63 13.96
C GLU A 274 0.00 -29.60 13.92
N LYS A 275 -0.04 -28.68 12.95
CA LYS A 275 0.91 -27.58 12.84
C LYS A 275 0.77 -26.62 14.01
N GLU A 276 -0.44 -26.33 14.45
CA GLU A 276 -0.69 -25.51 15.63
C GLU A 276 -0.10 -26.15 16.89
N LYS A 277 -0.40 -27.41 17.13
CA LYS A 277 0.16 -28.18 18.27
C LYS A 277 1.69 -28.22 18.23
N PHE A 278 2.27 -28.40 17.04
CA PHE A 278 3.73 -28.41 16.86
C PHE A 278 4.32 -27.04 17.22
N THR A 279 3.71 -25.95 16.76
CA THR A 279 4.14 -24.59 17.06
C THR A 279 4.04 -24.28 18.55
N GLN A 280 2.94 -24.69 19.21
CA GLN A 280 2.77 -24.54 20.66
C GLN A 280 3.83 -25.31 21.44
N THR A 281 4.12 -26.55 21.04
CA THR A 281 5.17 -27.37 21.67
C THR A 281 6.54 -26.69 21.53
N LEU A 282 6.88 -26.12 20.37
CA LEU A 282 8.12 -25.38 20.20
C LEU A 282 8.14 -24.11 21.06
N ALA A 283 7.02 -23.39 21.15
CA ALA A 283 6.91 -22.20 22.00
C ALA A 283 7.10 -22.52 23.48
N GLU A 284 6.62 -23.67 23.95
CA GLU A 284 6.87 -24.17 25.31
C GLU A 284 8.36 -24.51 25.54
N ILE A 285 9.00 -25.19 24.57
CA ILE A 285 10.43 -25.54 24.65
C ILE A 285 11.32 -24.28 24.73
N PHE A 286 10.98 -23.26 23.93
CA PHE A 286 11.74 -22.02 23.85
C PHE A 286 11.10 -20.86 24.64
N SER A 287 10.28 -21.14 25.64
CA SER A 287 9.47 -20.16 26.38
C SER A 287 10.27 -19.00 26.98
N GLU A 288 11.49 -19.23 27.45
CA GLU A 288 12.38 -18.19 27.98
C GLU A 288 12.80 -17.14 26.92
N TYR A 289 12.69 -17.50 25.64
CA TYR A 289 13.11 -16.66 24.49
C TYR A 289 11.90 -16.12 23.71
N VAL A 290 10.68 -16.52 24.05
CA VAL A 290 9.45 -16.00 23.43
C VAL A 290 9.16 -14.61 24.01
N ILE A 291 8.87 -13.67 23.12
CA ILE A 291 8.39 -12.32 23.46
C ILE A 291 6.91 -12.24 23.09
N ASP A 292 6.04 -12.03 24.09
CA ASP A 292 4.59 -12.02 23.86
C ASP A 292 4.13 -10.95 22.86
N ALA A 293 4.81 -9.80 22.81
CA ALA A 293 4.53 -8.76 21.83
C ALA A 293 4.77 -9.19 20.37
N GLU A 294 5.55 -10.25 20.13
CA GLU A 294 5.79 -10.79 18.78
C GLU A 294 4.73 -11.79 18.34
N ARG A 295 3.85 -12.23 19.23
CA ARG A 295 2.69 -13.07 18.88
C ARG A 295 1.61 -12.24 18.19
N THR A 296 1.94 -11.52 17.12
CA THR A 296 1.01 -10.54 16.53
C THR A 296 0.24 -11.06 15.33
N ALA A 297 0.85 -11.86 14.47
CA ALA A 297 0.24 -12.20 13.19
C ALA A 297 0.45 -13.65 12.75
N ASN A 298 1.68 -14.14 12.75
CA ASN A 298 2.00 -15.48 12.28
C ASN A 298 2.60 -16.32 13.41
N SER A 299 1.95 -17.43 13.74
CA SER A 299 2.34 -18.28 14.86
C SER A 299 3.73 -18.89 14.73
N TYR A 300 4.28 -18.99 13.53
CA TYR A 300 5.65 -19.47 13.34
C TYR A 300 6.71 -18.42 13.63
N ASP A 301 6.45 -17.15 13.28
CA ASP A 301 7.47 -16.11 13.30
C ASP A 301 8.05 -15.88 14.69
N TYR A 302 7.20 -15.82 15.72
CA TYR A 302 7.63 -15.62 17.09
C TYR A 302 8.43 -16.81 17.62
N VAL A 303 8.07 -18.04 17.20
CA VAL A 303 8.82 -19.26 17.57
C VAL A 303 10.18 -19.30 16.89
N VAL A 304 10.24 -18.98 15.59
CA VAL A 304 11.50 -18.88 14.84
C VAL A 304 12.39 -17.80 15.45
N ALA A 305 11.82 -16.65 15.83
CA ALA A 305 12.57 -15.59 16.52
C ALA A 305 13.10 -16.05 17.87
N ALA A 306 12.28 -16.77 18.66
CA ALA A 306 12.70 -17.37 19.94
C ALA A 306 13.85 -18.37 19.74
N MET A 307 13.75 -19.27 18.75
CA MET A 307 14.81 -20.21 18.41
C MET A 307 16.12 -19.51 18.01
N ARG A 308 16.01 -18.43 17.22
CA ARG A 308 17.18 -17.60 16.86
C ARG A 308 17.83 -16.95 18.08
N ARG A 309 17.04 -16.39 19.01
CA ARG A 309 17.55 -15.81 20.27
C ARG A 309 18.25 -16.87 21.12
N TRP A 310 17.62 -18.02 21.27
CA TRP A 310 18.24 -19.16 21.95
C TRP A 310 19.59 -19.50 21.29
N TYR A 311 19.63 -19.70 19.99
CA TYR A 311 20.88 -19.99 19.27
C TYR A 311 21.94 -18.90 19.49
N MET A 312 21.56 -17.63 19.42
CA MET A 312 22.49 -16.51 19.65
C MET A 312 23.02 -16.46 21.08
N SER A 313 22.23 -16.89 22.07
CA SER A 313 22.65 -16.95 23.48
C SER A 313 23.65 -18.07 23.79
N LEU A 314 23.75 -19.09 22.92
CA LEU A 314 24.68 -20.19 23.13
C LEU A 314 26.13 -19.71 23.06
N PRO A 315 27.02 -20.19 24.01
CA PRO A 315 28.44 -19.94 23.93
C PRO A 315 29.03 -20.46 22.63
N LYS A 316 30.10 -19.80 22.13
CA LYS A 316 30.80 -20.22 20.90
C LYS A 316 31.23 -21.68 20.98
N TYR A 317 31.78 -22.10 22.13
CA TYR A 317 32.19 -23.48 22.36
C TYR A 317 31.06 -24.49 22.13
N THR A 318 29.82 -24.18 22.59
CA THR A 318 28.68 -25.04 22.40
C THR A 318 28.28 -25.17 20.94
N LYS A 319 28.38 -24.09 20.17
CA LYS A 319 28.06 -24.05 18.72
C LYS A 319 29.09 -24.84 17.88
N GLU A 320 30.35 -24.89 18.31
CA GLU A 320 31.43 -25.52 17.58
C GLU A 320 31.82 -26.92 18.11
N LEU A 321 31.04 -27.44 19.10
CA LEU A 321 31.35 -28.69 19.77
C LEU A 321 31.26 -29.90 18.82
N LYS A 322 32.35 -30.54 18.56
CA LYS A 322 32.46 -31.79 17.73
C LYS A 322 32.59 -33.06 18.53
N ARG A 323 33.09 -32.94 19.78
CA ARG A 323 33.25 -34.05 20.72
C ARG A 323 32.85 -33.61 22.12
N THR A 324 32.30 -34.56 22.88
CA THR A 324 32.01 -34.38 24.31
C THR A 324 33.31 -34.42 25.15
N ALA A 325 33.22 -34.06 26.42
CA ALA A 325 34.33 -34.15 27.36
C ALA A 325 34.91 -35.56 27.47
N ASN A 326 34.09 -36.60 27.21
CA ASN A 326 34.50 -38.00 27.23
C ASN A 326 35.08 -38.48 25.89
N GLY A 327 35.31 -37.58 24.93
CA GLY A 327 35.93 -37.88 23.62
C GLY A 327 34.95 -38.46 22.57
N GLU A 328 33.68 -38.69 22.91
CA GLU A 328 32.67 -39.19 21.99
C GLU A 328 32.29 -38.10 20.95
N ARG A 329 31.97 -38.50 19.71
CA ARG A 329 31.45 -37.57 18.71
C ARG A 329 30.07 -37.10 19.10
N VAL A 330 29.85 -35.79 18.97
CA VAL A 330 28.54 -35.19 19.11
C VAL A 330 27.57 -35.76 18.05
N ASP A 331 26.34 -36.06 18.44
CA ASP A 331 25.31 -36.60 17.54
C ASP A 331 25.14 -35.68 16.32
N LYS A 332 25.03 -36.29 15.12
CA LYS A 332 24.82 -35.54 13.88
C LYS A 332 23.55 -34.69 13.90
N ARG A 333 22.50 -35.12 14.61
CA ARG A 333 21.26 -34.35 14.77
C ARG A 333 21.50 -33.01 15.47
N TYR A 334 22.37 -33.02 16.51
CA TYR A 334 22.77 -31.79 17.18
C TYR A 334 23.54 -30.85 16.25
N THR A 335 24.54 -31.38 15.52
CA THR A 335 25.33 -30.56 14.59
C THR A 335 24.58 -30.10 13.36
N SER A 336 23.42 -30.70 13.05
CA SER A 336 22.55 -30.29 11.96
C SER A 336 21.51 -29.25 12.43
N PHE A 337 21.21 -29.26 13.75
CA PHE A 337 20.25 -28.34 14.34
C PHE A 337 20.89 -26.99 14.70
N ILE A 338 22.15 -27.00 15.14
CA ILE A 338 22.96 -25.83 15.43
C ILE A 338 23.72 -25.36 14.19
#